data_25e50c86b64ebe2c0c88f950abd983e7
#
_entry.id   25e50c86b64ebe2c0c88f950abd983e7
#
_cell.length_a   1.000
_cell.length_b   1.000
_cell.length_c   1.000
_cell.angle_alpha   90.00
_cell.angle_beta   90.00
_cell.angle_gamma   90.00
#
_symmetry.space_group_name_H-M   'P 1'
#
loop_
_entity.id
_entity.type
_entity.pdbx_description
1 polymer ?
#
loop_
_entity_poly.entity_id
_entity_poly.type
_entity_poly.pdbx_seq_one_letter_code
_entity_poly.pdbx_strand_id
1 'polypeptide(L)'
;MKVITFDIKVIIQDITKLGPDIDAIINAANESLLGGGGVDGAIHRAAGPKLLEECMALGGCNPGEAKATKAYNLPYKYIIHTVGPRYYSDPNPSETLRNCYLNCLRIADDLGLESIAFPSISTGAFGYPVEEAAPIVAQVFREYNPKMIKKVYICIYPPKKDYEIYKMELEKEKNYGEN
;
A
#
# COMPACT_ATOMS: atom_id res chain seq x y z
N MET A 1 24.54 -7.69 3.08
CA MET A 1 23.28 -7.14 3.62
C MET A 1 22.44 -6.57 2.50
N LYS A 2 21.17 -6.94 2.43
CA LYS A 2 20.28 -6.42 1.39
C LYS A 2 19.80 -5.02 1.73
N VAL A 3 19.81 -4.14 0.74
CA VAL A 3 19.33 -2.76 0.88
C VAL A 3 18.17 -2.53 -0.07
N ILE A 4 17.40 -1.48 0.20
CA ILE A 4 16.30 -1.08 -0.68
C ILE A 4 16.89 -0.50 -1.97
N THR A 5 16.47 -1.02 -3.12
CA THR A 5 17.06 -0.68 -4.42
C THR A 5 16.21 0.29 -5.26
N PHE A 6 15.03 0.67 -4.77
CA PHE A 6 14.18 1.67 -5.42
C PHE A 6 14.01 2.87 -4.48
N ASP A 7 13.64 4.02 -5.04
CA ASP A 7 13.42 5.23 -4.23
C ASP A 7 12.18 5.08 -3.37
N ILE A 8 12.30 5.45 -2.09
CA ILE A 8 11.17 5.49 -1.15
C ILE A 8 11.03 6.89 -0.60
N LYS A 9 9.79 7.36 -0.55
CA LYS A 9 9.45 8.63 0.06
C LYS A 9 8.23 8.49 0.95
N VAL A 10 8.38 8.87 2.22
CA VAL A 10 7.27 8.92 3.17
C VAL A 10 6.73 10.35 3.17
N ILE A 11 5.43 10.50 2.92
CA ILE A 11 4.78 11.81 2.81
C ILE A 11 3.48 11.84 3.62
N ILE A 12 3.11 13.03 4.08
CA ILE A 12 1.82 13.29 4.72
C ILE A 12 0.93 13.91 3.65
N GLN A 13 0.11 13.08 3.02
CA GLN A 13 -0.74 13.53 1.92
C GLN A 13 -1.90 12.57 1.68
N ASP A 14 -3.00 13.09 1.14
CA ASP A 14 -4.13 12.30 0.70
C ASP A 14 -3.72 11.47 -0.53
N ILE A 15 -3.81 10.15 -0.43
CA ILE A 15 -3.41 9.24 -1.50
C ILE A 15 -4.24 9.43 -2.79
N THR A 16 -5.44 10.01 -2.68
CA THR A 16 -6.29 10.30 -3.84
C THR A 16 -5.89 11.58 -4.57
N LYS A 17 -4.91 12.33 -4.04
CA LYS A 17 -4.53 13.65 -4.56
C LYS A 17 -3.04 13.77 -4.91
N LEU A 18 -2.41 12.66 -5.31
CA LEU A 18 -0.99 12.66 -5.65
C LEU A 18 -0.69 13.14 -7.08
N GLY A 19 -1.69 13.10 -7.95
CA GLY A 19 -1.54 13.54 -9.34
C GLY A 19 -1.12 12.44 -10.30
N PRO A 20 -1.03 12.78 -11.61
CA PRO A 20 -0.86 11.78 -12.68
C PRO A 20 0.54 11.20 -12.82
N ASP A 21 1.52 11.71 -12.07
CA ASP A 21 2.89 11.19 -12.12
C ASP A 21 3.03 9.85 -11.38
N ILE A 22 2.04 9.46 -10.61
CA ILE A 22 1.99 8.17 -9.91
C ILE A 22 1.18 7.19 -10.76
N ASP A 23 1.75 6.03 -11.06
CA ASP A 23 1.08 5.05 -11.93
C ASP A 23 -0.08 4.34 -11.24
N ALA A 24 0.07 4.00 -9.98
CA ALA A 24 -0.99 3.32 -9.23
C ALA A 24 -0.96 3.66 -7.76
N ILE A 25 -2.11 3.57 -7.12
CA ILE A 25 -2.22 3.64 -5.66
C ILE A 25 -2.69 2.28 -5.13
N ILE A 26 -2.32 2.00 -3.89
CA ILE A 26 -2.77 0.80 -3.19
C ILE A 26 -3.93 1.18 -2.29
N ASN A 27 -4.99 0.38 -2.33
CA ASN A 27 -6.16 0.53 -1.48
C ASN A 27 -6.09 -0.51 -0.35
N ALA A 28 -6.26 -0.05 0.89
CA ALA A 28 -6.43 -0.92 2.04
C ALA A 28 -7.92 -1.30 2.13
N ALA A 29 -8.29 -2.38 1.46
CA ALA A 29 -9.66 -2.84 1.30
C ALA A 29 -10.07 -3.83 2.40
N ASN A 30 -11.33 -4.18 2.43
CA ASN A 30 -11.83 -5.35 3.16
C ASN A 30 -12.07 -6.51 2.19
N GLU A 31 -12.40 -7.68 2.72
CA GLU A 31 -12.53 -8.91 1.93
C GLU A 31 -13.59 -8.84 0.84
N SER A 32 -14.63 -8.02 1.01
CA SER A 32 -15.67 -7.86 0.01
C SER A 32 -15.23 -7.04 -1.21
N LEU A 33 -14.26 -6.16 -1.06
CA LEU A 33 -13.83 -5.16 -2.04
C LEU A 33 -14.92 -4.12 -2.38
N LEU A 34 -15.99 -4.05 -1.61
CA LEU A 34 -17.16 -3.22 -1.94
C LEU A 34 -17.15 -1.85 -1.26
N GLY A 35 -15.99 -1.42 -0.75
CA GLY A 35 -15.85 -0.14 -0.09
C GLY A 35 -16.01 -0.25 1.41
N GLY A 36 -15.79 0.87 2.09
CA GLY A 36 -15.85 0.96 3.55
C GLY A 36 -15.52 2.35 4.01
N GLY A 37 -14.96 2.47 5.19
CA GLY A 37 -14.51 3.75 5.74
C GLY A 37 -13.05 4.05 5.44
N GLY A 38 -12.54 5.13 6.03
CA GLY A 38 -11.12 5.49 5.93
C GLY A 38 -10.65 5.67 4.49
N VAL A 39 -9.44 5.19 4.20
CA VAL A 39 -8.84 5.34 2.87
C VAL A 39 -9.65 4.62 1.80
N ASP A 40 -10.21 3.45 2.11
CA ASP A 40 -11.05 2.68 1.19
C ASP A 40 -12.27 3.50 0.72
N GLY A 41 -12.99 4.11 1.66
CA GLY A 41 -14.11 5.00 1.33
C GLY A 41 -13.69 6.21 0.51
N ALA A 42 -12.56 6.83 0.85
CA ALA A 42 -12.04 7.99 0.11
C ALA A 42 -11.70 7.62 -1.33
N ILE A 43 -11.08 6.46 -1.55
CA ILE A 43 -10.71 5.99 -2.89
C ILE A 43 -11.98 5.70 -3.72
N HIS A 44 -12.96 5.00 -3.14
CA HIS A 44 -14.21 4.73 -3.85
C HIS A 44 -14.97 6.01 -4.23
N ARG A 45 -15.02 6.99 -3.32
CA ARG A 45 -15.67 8.28 -3.62
C ARG A 45 -14.96 9.03 -4.75
N ALA A 46 -13.63 9.06 -4.71
CA ALA A 46 -12.84 9.77 -5.72
C ALA A 46 -12.85 9.09 -7.08
N ALA A 47 -12.82 7.76 -7.12
CA ALA A 47 -12.85 6.99 -8.37
C ALA A 47 -14.22 6.99 -9.04
N GLY A 48 -15.29 7.12 -8.24
CA GLY A 48 -16.65 7.10 -8.75
C GLY A 48 -17.25 5.70 -8.80
N PRO A 49 -18.55 5.58 -9.19
CA PRO A 49 -19.31 4.34 -9.04
C PRO A 49 -18.84 3.18 -9.93
N LYS A 50 -18.13 3.45 -11.00
CA LYS A 50 -17.62 2.39 -11.88
C LYS A 50 -16.59 1.51 -11.19
N LEU A 51 -15.85 2.05 -10.21
CA LEU A 51 -14.91 1.24 -9.43
C LEU A 51 -15.66 0.13 -8.69
N LEU A 52 -16.76 0.46 -8.05
CA LEU A 52 -17.57 -0.53 -7.34
C LEU A 52 -18.03 -1.65 -8.27
N GLU A 53 -18.47 -1.31 -9.49
CA GLU A 53 -18.89 -2.31 -10.47
C GLU A 53 -17.77 -3.30 -10.81
N GLU A 54 -16.56 -2.81 -11.05
CA GLU A 54 -15.42 -3.69 -11.33
C GLU A 54 -15.05 -4.52 -10.10
N CYS A 55 -15.08 -3.94 -8.91
CA CYS A 55 -14.79 -4.68 -7.67
C CYS A 55 -15.81 -5.79 -7.42
N MET A 56 -17.08 -5.57 -7.70
CA MET A 56 -18.12 -6.60 -7.59
C MET A 56 -17.81 -7.80 -8.49
N ALA A 57 -17.31 -7.57 -9.69
CA ALA A 57 -16.95 -8.63 -10.63
C ALA A 57 -15.75 -9.46 -10.17
N LEU A 58 -14.90 -8.92 -9.28
CA LEU A 58 -13.74 -9.63 -8.76
C LEU A 58 -14.11 -10.72 -7.74
N GLY A 59 -15.27 -10.61 -7.08
CA GLY A 59 -15.73 -11.63 -6.15
C GLY A 59 -14.99 -11.70 -4.83
N GLY A 60 -14.45 -10.58 -4.37
CA GLY A 60 -13.75 -10.51 -3.08
C GLY A 60 -12.25 -10.75 -3.17
N CYS A 61 -11.59 -10.70 -2.02
CA CYS A 61 -10.14 -10.85 -1.89
C CYS A 61 -9.82 -11.33 -0.47
N ASN A 62 -8.93 -12.30 -0.34
CA ASN A 62 -8.54 -12.82 0.96
C ASN A 62 -7.46 -11.96 1.61
N PRO A 63 -7.37 -11.96 2.96
CA PRO A 63 -6.26 -11.27 3.64
C PRO A 63 -4.91 -11.69 3.11
N GLY A 64 -4.03 -10.72 2.86
CA GLY A 64 -2.71 -10.96 2.28
C GLY A 64 -2.65 -10.99 0.76
N GLU A 65 -3.77 -11.16 0.11
CA GLU A 65 -3.85 -11.15 -1.36
C GLU A 65 -4.08 -9.74 -1.90
N ALA A 66 -3.92 -9.57 -3.21
CA ALA A 66 -4.15 -8.29 -3.87
C ALA A 66 -4.73 -8.49 -5.27
N LYS A 67 -5.54 -7.54 -5.71
CA LYS A 67 -6.17 -7.55 -7.04
C LYS A 67 -6.18 -6.14 -7.61
N ALA A 68 -5.95 -6.01 -8.91
CA ALA A 68 -5.91 -4.71 -9.57
C ALA A 68 -7.22 -4.40 -10.30
N THR A 69 -7.59 -3.11 -10.30
CA THR A 69 -8.68 -2.56 -11.10
C THR A 69 -8.19 -1.30 -11.82
N LYS A 70 -9.02 -0.80 -12.74
CA LYS A 70 -8.82 0.55 -13.28
C LYS A 70 -9.11 1.60 -12.22
N ALA A 71 -8.64 2.82 -12.44
CA ALA A 71 -8.77 3.91 -11.47
C ALA A 71 -9.92 4.88 -11.76
N TYR A 72 -10.54 4.78 -12.92
CA TYR A 72 -11.71 5.57 -13.35
C TYR A 72 -11.48 7.09 -13.24
N ASN A 73 -12.17 7.77 -12.33
CA ASN A 73 -12.05 9.22 -12.21
C ASN A 73 -10.75 9.69 -11.54
N LEU A 74 -9.98 8.78 -10.96
CA LEU A 74 -8.67 9.11 -10.43
C LEU A 74 -7.62 9.21 -11.54
N PRO A 75 -6.57 10.01 -11.38
CA PRO A 75 -5.59 10.24 -12.44
C PRO A 75 -4.54 9.14 -12.59
N TYR A 76 -4.75 7.98 -11.94
CA TYR A 76 -3.83 6.85 -11.95
C TYR A 76 -4.22 5.83 -13.02
N LYS A 77 -3.28 4.96 -13.39
CA LYS A 77 -3.55 3.88 -14.35
C LYS A 77 -4.34 2.75 -13.69
N TYR A 78 -4.00 2.43 -12.43
CA TYR A 78 -4.61 1.32 -11.70
C TYR A 78 -4.79 1.67 -10.24
N ILE A 79 -5.70 0.92 -9.59
CA ILE A 79 -5.77 0.79 -8.14
C ILE A 79 -5.48 -0.68 -7.82
N ILE A 80 -4.55 -0.92 -6.91
CA ILE A 80 -4.24 -2.26 -6.43
C ILE A 80 -4.86 -2.40 -5.04
N HIS A 81 -5.86 -3.27 -4.93
CA HIS A 81 -6.59 -3.50 -3.68
C HIS A 81 -5.93 -4.64 -2.92
N THR A 82 -5.62 -4.45 -1.66
CA THR A 82 -5.11 -5.51 -0.79
C THR A 82 -5.86 -5.50 0.52
N VAL A 83 -6.00 -6.68 1.14
CA VAL A 83 -6.75 -6.84 2.39
C VAL A 83 -5.74 -7.12 3.50
N GLY A 84 -5.53 -6.12 4.34
CA GLY A 84 -4.60 -6.22 5.47
C GLY A 84 -5.16 -7.08 6.59
N PRO A 85 -4.29 -7.54 7.50
CA PRO A 85 -4.72 -8.30 8.66
C PRO A 85 -5.45 -7.43 9.67
N ARG A 86 -6.42 -8.03 10.36
CA ARG A 86 -6.95 -7.49 11.62
C ARG A 86 -6.02 -7.98 12.72
N TYR A 87 -5.34 -7.06 13.38
CA TYR A 87 -4.23 -7.40 14.28
C TYR A 87 -4.60 -8.42 15.36
N TYR A 88 -5.78 -8.26 15.97
CA TYR A 88 -6.20 -9.06 17.11
C TYR A 88 -6.88 -10.38 16.74
N SER A 89 -7.25 -10.59 15.49
CA SER A 89 -7.97 -11.80 15.06
C SER A 89 -7.28 -12.61 13.98
N ASP A 90 -6.33 -12.03 13.26
CA ASP A 90 -5.57 -12.78 12.26
C ASP A 90 -4.64 -13.79 12.97
N PRO A 91 -4.63 -15.06 12.55
CA PRO A 91 -3.76 -16.06 13.18
C PRO A 91 -2.26 -15.76 13.06
N ASN A 92 -1.85 -15.04 12.01
CA ASN A 92 -0.46 -14.64 11.80
C ASN A 92 -0.40 -13.26 11.14
N PRO A 93 -0.67 -12.19 11.89
CA PRO A 93 -0.82 -10.86 11.29
C PRO A 93 0.45 -10.33 10.63
N SER A 94 1.63 -10.69 11.14
CA SER A 94 2.89 -10.22 10.55
C SER A 94 3.11 -10.81 9.16
N GLU A 95 2.81 -12.08 8.96
CA GLU A 95 2.94 -12.71 7.65
C GLU A 95 1.89 -12.17 6.68
N THR A 96 0.65 -12.01 7.13
CA THR A 96 -0.42 -11.43 6.29
C THR A 96 -0.05 -10.03 5.84
N LEU A 97 0.47 -9.19 6.75
CA LEU A 97 0.90 -7.83 6.40
C LEU A 97 2.05 -7.84 5.38
N ARG A 98 3.04 -8.71 5.60
CA ARG A 98 4.15 -8.92 4.67
C ARG A 98 3.62 -9.26 3.28
N ASN A 99 2.68 -10.20 3.20
CA ASN A 99 2.10 -10.64 1.93
C ASN A 99 1.36 -9.52 1.20
N CYS A 100 0.70 -8.64 1.93
CA CYS A 100 0.03 -7.48 1.33
C CYS A 100 1.02 -6.62 0.54
N TYR A 101 2.09 -6.21 1.18
CA TYR A 101 3.11 -5.36 0.54
C TYR A 101 3.79 -6.11 -0.61
N LEU A 102 4.16 -7.36 -0.39
CA LEU A 102 4.84 -8.17 -1.40
C LEU A 102 3.97 -8.39 -2.64
N ASN A 103 2.71 -8.77 -2.45
CA ASN A 103 1.81 -9.02 -3.57
C ASN A 103 1.48 -7.75 -4.34
N CYS A 104 1.37 -6.60 -3.67
CA CYS A 104 1.18 -5.32 -4.35
C CYS A 104 2.39 -4.97 -5.21
N LEU A 105 3.61 -5.17 -4.71
CA LEU A 105 4.83 -4.93 -5.50
C LEU A 105 4.88 -5.85 -6.72
N ARG A 106 4.54 -7.12 -6.57
CA ARG A 106 4.52 -8.09 -7.67
C ARG A 106 3.52 -7.71 -8.75
N ILE A 107 2.32 -7.32 -8.36
CA ILE A 107 1.28 -6.90 -9.32
C ILE A 107 1.73 -5.65 -10.07
N ALA A 108 2.29 -4.67 -9.35
CA ALA A 108 2.78 -3.44 -9.98
C ALA A 108 3.87 -3.72 -11.00
N ASP A 109 4.83 -4.58 -10.66
CA ASP A 109 5.88 -4.98 -11.59
C ASP A 109 5.31 -5.72 -12.80
N ASP A 110 4.39 -6.65 -12.58
CA ASP A 110 3.76 -7.42 -13.67
C ASP A 110 2.97 -6.52 -14.63
N LEU A 111 2.40 -5.43 -14.12
CA LEU A 111 1.72 -4.43 -14.94
C LEU A 111 2.68 -3.42 -15.58
N GLY A 112 3.97 -3.51 -15.30
CA GLY A 112 4.98 -2.61 -15.86
C GLY A 112 4.99 -1.21 -15.25
N LEU A 113 4.51 -1.07 -14.02
CA LEU A 113 4.39 0.24 -13.37
C LEU A 113 5.73 0.68 -12.77
N GLU A 114 6.04 1.96 -12.86
CA GLU A 114 7.28 2.51 -12.35
C GLU A 114 7.12 3.22 -11.00
N SER A 115 5.92 3.72 -10.68
CA SER A 115 5.67 4.48 -9.45
C SER A 115 4.36 4.05 -8.81
N ILE A 116 4.41 3.77 -7.52
CA ILE A 116 3.22 3.36 -6.76
C ILE A 116 3.21 4.03 -5.39
N ALA A 117 2.03 4.13 -4.79
CA ALA A 117 1.86 4.71 -3.47
C ALA A 117 1.03 3.79 -2.57
N PHE A 118 1.57 3.52 -1.39
CA PHE A 118 0.91 2.72 -0.35
C PHE A 118 0.31 3.62 0.72
N PRO A 119 -0.84 3.26 1.28
CA PRO A 119 -1.26 3.77 2.58
C PRO A 119 -0.56 2.99 3.70
N SER A 120 -0.78 3.38 4.95
CA SER A 120 -0.34 2.56 6.09
C SER A 120 -1.34 1.43 6.31
N ILE A 121 -1.08 0.27 5.73
CA ILE A 121 -2.01 -0.86 5.73
C ILE A 121 -2.23 -1.37 7.16
N SER A 122 -3.49 -1.61 7.54
CA SER A 122 -3.97 -2.19 8.80
C SER A 122 -3.74 -1.34 10.05
N THR A 123 -3.14 -0.16 9.97
CA THR A 123 -2.82 0.61 11.17
C THR A 123 -3.95 1.53 11.65
N GLY A 124 -5.06 1.58 10.91
CA GLY A 124 -6.26 2.28 11.34
C GLY A 124 -7.19 1.36 12.13
N ALA A 125 -8.41 1.17 11.63
CA ALA A 125 -9.45 0.37 12.31
C ALA A 125 -9.03 -1.10 12.54
N PHE A 126 -8.13 -1.65 11.73
CA PHE A 126 -7.65 -3.02 11.91
C PHE A 126 -6.64 -3.19 13.04
N GLY A 127 -6.19 -2.09 13.65
CA GLY A 127 -5.51 -2.11 14.94
C GLY A 127 -4.04 -2.50 14.95
N TYR A 128 -3.38 -2.60 13.79
CA TYR A 128 -1.96 -2.96 13.75
C TYR A 128 -1.11 -1.80 14.31
N PRO A 129 -0.29 -2.04 15.33
CA PRO A 129 0.58 -0.98 15.84
C PRO A 129 1.60 -0.55 14.78
N VAL A 130 1.72 0.76 14.56
CA VAL A 130 2.63 1.30 13.53
C VAL A 130 4.09 0.92 13.83
N GLU A 131 4.48 0.91 15.12
CA GLU A 131 5.82 0.53 15.56
C GLU A 131 6.18 -0.91 15.18
N GLU A 132 5.18 -1.79 15.03
CA GLU A 132 5.38 -3.16 14.58
C GLU A 132 5.24 -3.31 13.06
N ALA A 133 4.40 -2.48 12.45
CA ALA A 133 4.16 -2.54 11.00
C ALA A 133 5.35 -1.99 10.19
N ALA A 134 5.89 -0.85 10.58
CA ALA A 134 6.93 -0.17 9.81
C ALA A 134 8.20 -1.02 9.60
N PRO A 135 8.71 -1.76 10.61
CA PRO A 135 9.83 -2.68 10.38
C PRO A 135 9.54 -3.80 9.37
N ILE A 136 8.29 -4.29 9.35
CA ILE A 136 7.87 -5.32 8.38
C ILE A 136 7.92 -4.76 6.95
N VAL A 137 7.39 -3.56 6.77
CA VAL A 137 7.42 -2.88 5.46
C VAL A 137 8.85 -2.69 4.99
N ALA A 138 9.74 -2.19 5.87
CA ALA A 138 11.14 -1.99 5.53
C ALA A 138 11.81 -3.31 5.12
N GLN A 139 11.53 -4.40 5.82
CA GLN A 139 12.09 -5.71 5.51
C GLN A 139 11.61 -6.21 4.13
N VAL A 140 10.32 -6.07 3.83
CA VAL A 140 9.78 -6.45 2.51
C VAL A 140 10.51 -5.67 1.40
N PHE A 141 10.68 -4.37 1.59
CA PHE A 141 11.31 -3.51 0.59
C PHE A 141 12.79 -3.85 0.39
N ARG A 142 13.51 -4.25 1.46
CA ARG A 142 14.90 -4.69 1.33
C ARG A 142 15.03 -6.00 0.55
N GLU A 143 14.10 -6.92 0.76
CA GLU A 143 14.16 -8.26 0.17
C GLU A 143 13.61 -8.31 -1.25
N TYR A 144 12.81 -7.33 -1.64
CA TYR A 144 12.18 -7.33 -2.96
C TYR A 144 13.11 -6.83 -4.05
N ASN A 145 13.23 -7.59 -5.14
CA ASN A 145 13.99 -7.21 -6.33
C ASN A 145 13.03 -6.68 -7.40
N PRO A 146 12.93 -5.35 -7.59
CA PRO A 146 12.00 -4.78 -8.56
C PRO A 146 12.47 -5.02 -10.00
N LYS A 147 11.49 -5.18 -10.91
CA LYS A 147 11.75 -5.25 -12.35
C LYS A 147 11.54 -3.88 -13.00
N MET A 148 10.41 -3.26 -12.74
CA MET A 148 10.00 -1.99 -13.35
C MET A 148 9.85 -0.87 -12.33
N ILE A 149 9.54 -1.20 -11.08
CA ILE A 149 9.30 -0.21 -10.02
C ILE A 149 10.58 0.58 -9.76
N LYS A 150 10.47 1.90 -9.80
CA LYS A 150 11.56 2.84 -9.53
C LYS A 150 11.30 3.68 -8.28
N LYS A 151 10.04 3.95 -7.97
CA LYS A 151 9.68 4.85 -6.87
C LYS A 151 8.44 4.37 -6.14
N VAL A 152 8.53 4.35 -4.81
CA VAL A 152 7.44 3.97 -3.93
C VAL A 152 7.21 5.07 -2.91
N TYR A 153 5.94 5.47 -2.76
CA TYR A 153 5.53 6.43 -1.73
C TYR A 153 4.80 5.68 -0.62
N ILE A 154 5.03 6.11 0.60
CA ILE A 154 4.17 5.74 1.74
C ILE A 154 3.41 7.01 2.11
N CYS A 155 2.10 6.98 1.93
CA CYS A 155 1.22 8.14 2.20
C CYS A 155 0.58 7.98 3.55
N ILE A 156 0.88 8.90 4.44
CA ILE A 156 0.39 8.87 5.81
C ILE A 156 -0.65 9.97 6.00
N TYR A 157 -1.76 9.59 6.61
CA TYR A 157 -2.70 10.55 7.17
C TYR A 157 -2.27 10.92 8.58
N PRO A 158 -2.65 12.09 9.09
CA PRO A 158 -2.42 12.38 10.51
C PRO A 158 -2.92 11.23 11.40
N PRO A 159 -2.21 10.89 12.47
CA PRO A 159 -1.24 11.73 13.17
C PRO A 159 0.18 11.65 12.59
N LYS A 160 0.90 12.75 12.74
CA LYS A 160 2.30 12.91 12.34
C LYS A 160 3.23 11.85 12.95
N LYS A 161 2.86 11.28 14.08
CA LYS A 161 3.62 10.22 14.75
C LYS A 161 3.86 9.02 13.80
N ASP A 162 2.85 8.62 13.04
CA ASP A 162 2.97 7.51 12.10
C ASP A 162 3.97 7.82 11.00
N TYR A 163 3.93 9.05 10.49
CA TYR A 163 4.89 9.53 9.50
C TYR A 163 6.33 9.40 10.02
N GLU A 164 6.58 9.84 11.25
CA GLU A 164 7.94 9.80 11.82
C GLU A 164 8.44 8.37 12.01
N ILE A 165 7.57 7.43 12.39
CA ILE A 165 7.93 6.03 12.56
C ILE A 165 8.33 5.40 11.22
N TYR A 166 7.52 5.58 10.18
CA TYR A 166 7.84 5.07 8.84
C TYR A 166 9.11 5.71 8.28
N LYS A 167 9.23 7.03 8.43
CA LYS A 167 10.37 7.76 7.93
C LYS A 167 11.67 7.26 8.58
N MET A 168 11.67 7.07 9.88
CA MET A 168 12.84 6.57 10.60
C MET A 168 13.24 5.17 10.12
N GLU A 169 12.29 4.25 10.00
CA GLU A 169 12.59 2.88 9.56
C GLU A 169 13.10 2.82 8.12
N LEU A 170 12.51 3.59 7.21
CA LEU A 170 12.88 3.56 5.79
C LEU A 170 14.13 4.38 5.49
N GLU A 171 14.34 5.51 6.15
CA GLU A 171 15.57 6.29 6.01
C GLU A 171 16.77 5.60 6.62
N LYS A 172 16.58 4.85 7.70
CA LYS A 172 17.64 4.04 8.32
C LYS A 172 18.25 3.08 7.29
N GLU A 173 17.42 2.42 6.48
CA GLU A 173 17.89 1.54 5.43
C GLU A 173 18.60 2.29 4.29
N LYS A 174 18.10 3.46 3.95
CA LYS A 174 18.71 4.32 2.93
C LYS A 174 20.10 4.78 3.37
N ASN A 175 20.26 5.18 4.63
CA ASN A 175 21.54 5.62 5.17
C ASN A 175 22.59 4.49 5.13
N TYR A 176 22.19 3.27 5.47
CA TYR A 176 23.08 2.12 5.35
C TYR A 176 23.47 1.82 3.90
N GLY A 177 22.57 2.08 2.96
CA GLY A 177 22.84 1.90 1.53
C GLY A 177 23.81 2.91 0.95
N GLU A 178 23.92 4.08 1.54
CA GLU A 178 24.83 5.15 1.09
C GLU A 178 26.26 4.95 1.58
N ASN A 179 26.49 4.13 2.57
CA ASN A 179 27.79 3.81 3.11
C ASN A 179 28.36 2.54 2.51
#